data_916ee7911d572be0c52f02e1ede67700
#
_entry.id   916ee7911d572be0c52f02e1ede67700
#
_cell.length_a   1.000
_cell.length_b   1.000
_cell.length_c   1.000
_cell.angle_alpha   90.00
_cell.angle_beta   90.00
_cell.angle_gamma   90.00
#
_symmetry.space_group_name_H-M   'P 1'
#
loop_
_entity.id
_entity.type
_entity.pdbx_description
1 polymer ?
#
loop_
_entity_poly.entity_id
_entity_poly.type
_entity_poly.pdbx_seq_one_letter_code
_entity_poly.pdbx_strand_id
1 'polypeptide(L)'
;MNLIGACWMRRSLDEPVSALFIDDNHNIIAGGWDGRLAKWNASGDLLWSVELPDRVGSIAANENGIYATAGLHLSALNSENGALMWQHPLEGSADIVTTVDGLVYATSSVYDIEHNDFIDSAIWCFDLAGSQLWVKHMPERPWTLDELDGNLYLGLGRPKMGVAQVSSGGDVEHKALDSNSSVTASVNF
;
A
#
# COMPACT_ATOMS: atom_id res chain seq x y z
N MET A 1 -26.96 7.52 17.45
CA MET A 1 -27.06 6.23 16.76
C MET A 1 -25.99 5.31 17.33
N ASN A 2 -26.36 4.11 17.82
CA ASN A 2 -25.37 3.18 18.38
C ASN A 2 -24.84 2.30 17.24
N LEU A 3 -23.67 2.63 16.70
CA LEU A 3 -23.04 1.90 15.59
C LEU A 3 -22.70 0.45 15.95
N ILE A 4 -22.49 0.14 17.24
CA ILE A 4 -22.22 -1.22 17.71
C ILE A 4 -23.43 -2.14 17.46
N GLY A 5 -24.65 -1.60 17.56
CA GLY A 5 -25.88 -2.38 17.29
C GLY A 5 -26.10 -2.71 15.80
N ALA A 6 -25.41 -2.01 14.89
CA ALA A 6 -25.43 -2.28 13.45
C ALA A 6 -24.25 -3.13 12.97
N CYS A 7 -23.32 -3.46 13.86
CA CYS A 7 -22.13 -4.24 13.53
C CYS A 7 -22.51 -5.71 13.34
N TRP A 8 -22.37 -6.22 12.13
CA TRP A 8 -22.64 -7.62 11.79
C TRP A 8 -21.43 -8.55 12.03
N MET A 9 -20.21 -7.97 12.08
CA MET A 9 -18.98 -8.71 12.33
C MET A 9 -17.98 -7.83 13.10
N ARG A 10 -17.26 -8.43 14.02
CA ARG A 10 -16.09 -7.84 14.69
C ARG A 10 -15.00 -8.91 14.77
N ARG A 11 -13.79 -8.54 14.36
CA ARG A 11 -12.58 -9.34 14.49
C ARG A 11 -11.49 -8.50 15.13
N SER A 12 -10.50 -9.15 15.74
CA SER A 12 -9.39 -8.49 16.41
C SER A 12 -8.08 -9.13 15.98
N LEU A 13 -7.05 -8.31 15.82
CA LEU A 13 -5.67 -8.76 15.74
C LEU A 13 -5.02 -8.83 17.13
N ASP A 14 -5.74 -8.40 18.19
CA ASP A 14 -5.24 -8.18 19.56
C ASP A 14 -4.22 -7.04 19.65
N GLU A 15 -3.98 -6.35 18.55
CA GLU A 15 -3.10 -5.18 18.37
C GLU A 15 -3.82 -4.10 17.55
N PRO A 16 -3.36 -2.83 17.57
CA PRO A 16 -3.93 -1.78 16.72
C PRO A 16 -3.81 -2.14 15.25
N VAL A 17 -4.92 -2.06 14.52
CA VAL A 17 -4.96 -2.24 13.07
C VAL A 17 -4.36 -1.01 12.40
N SER A 18 -3.40 -1.22 11.51
CA SER A 18 -2.71 -0.17 10.74
C SER A 18 -3.06 -0.18 9.25
N ALA A 19 -3.49 -1.33 8.72
CA ALA A 19 -3.91 -1.48 7.32
C ALA A 19 -5.12 -2.41 7.22
N LEU A 20 -5.99 -2.14 6.25
CA LEU A 20 -7.21 -2.93 6.00
C LEU A 20 -7.46 -3.02 4.50
N PHE A 21 -7.79 -4.22 4.03
CA PHE A 21 -8.25 -4.48 2.68
C PHE A 21 -9.46 -5.41 2.72
N ILE A 22 -10.44 -5.17 1.86
CA ILE A 22 -11.62 -6.03 1.69
C ILE A 22 -11.69 -6.41 0.22
N ASP A 23 -11.62 -7.70 -0.08
CA ASP A 23 -11.68 -8.19 -1.45
C ASP A 23 -13.13 -8.31 -1.96
N ASP A 24 -13.29 -8.57 -3.26
CA ASP A 24 -14.61 -8.68 -3.92
C ASP A 24 -15.46 -9.83 -3.36
N ASN A 25 -14.85 -10.81 -2.72
CA ASN A 25 -15.51 -11.92 -2.02
C ASN A 25 -15.86 -11.57 -0.57
N HIS A 26 -15.68 -10.32 -0.17
CA HIS A 26 -15.88 -9.82 1.18
C HIS A 26 -14.98 -10.49 2.24
N ASN A 27 -13.84 -11.07 1.82
CA ASN A 27 -12.83 -11.46 2.78
C ASN A 27 -12.14 -10.21 3.31
N ILE A 28 -11.81 -10.23 4.60
CA ILE A 28 -11.13 -9.14 5.29
C ILE A 28 -9.67 -9.51 5.46
N ILE A 29 -8.77 -8.64 5.05
CA ILE A 29 -7.33 -8.74 5.29
C ILE A 29 -6.93 -7.55 6.13
N ALA A 30 -6.37 -7.79 7.31
CA ALA A 30 -5.96 -6.71 8.21
C ALA A 30 -4.51 -6.90 8.67
N GLY A 31 -3.79 -5.79 8.70
CA GLY A 31 -2.42 -5.69 9.18
C GLY A 31 -2.34 -4.89 10.49
N GLY A 32 -1.46 -5.29 11.37
CA GLY A 32 -1.23 -4.71 12.69
C GLY A 32 0.08 -3.94 12.81
N TRP A 33 0.20 -3.21 13.93
CA TRP A 33 1.40 -2.49 14.30
C TRP A 33 2.56 -3.40 14.70
N ASP A 34 2.25 -4.63 15.11
CA ASP A 34 3.21 -5.68 15.47
C ASP A 34 3.72 -6.50 14.28
N GLY A 35 3.26 -6.17 13.05
CA GLY A 35 3.59 -6.93 11.83
C GLY A 35 2.63 -8.07 11.54
N ARG A 36 1.66 -8.35 12.40
CA ARG A 36 0.68 -9.40 12.14
C ARG A 36 -0.17 -9.05 10.93
N LEU A 37 -0.31 -10.00 10.02
CA LEU A 37 -1.22 -9.94 8.89
C LEU A 37 -2.14 -11.13 8.94
N ALA A 38 -3.46 -10.91 8.91
CA ALA A 38 -4.45 -11.97 9.00
C ALA A 38 -5.56 -11.80 7.98
N LYS A 39 -6.11 -12.93 7.51
CA LYS A 39 -7.23 -12.99 6.58
C LYS A 39 -8.39 -13.77 7.19
N TRP A 40 -9.59 -13.19 7.08
CA TRP A 40 -10.86 -13.82 7.44
C TRP A 40 -11.76 -13.90 6.22
N ASN A 41 -12.57 -14.96 6.13
CA ASN A 41 -13.60 -15.06 5.10
C ASN A 41 -14.80 -14.15 5.41
N ALA A 42 -15.74 -14.05 4.47
CA ALA A 42 -16.96 -13.25 4.61
C ALA A 42 -17.85 -13.68 5.81
N SER A 43 -17.74 -14.91 6.28
CA SER A 43 -18.42 -15.41 7.50
C SER A 43 -17.64 -15.05 8.78
N GLY A 44 -16.42 -14.52 8.64
CA GLY A 44 -15.56 -14.13 9.75
C GLY A 44 -14.73 -15.27 10.34
N ASP A 45 -14.59 -16.38 9.65
CA ASP A 45 -13.68 -17.45 10.06
C ASP A 45 -12.25 -17.03 9.68
N LEU A 46 -11.31 -17.24 10.61
CA LEU A 46 -9.90 -17.01 10.34
C LEU A 46 -9.39 -18.05 9.34
N LEU A 47 -8.91 -17.58 8.19
CA LEU A 47 -8.31 -18.44 7.17
C LEU A 47 -6.83 -18.69 7.47
N TRP A 48 -6.08 -17.63 7.77
CA TRP A 48 -4.68 -17.71 8.15
C TRP A 48 -4.22 -16.43 8.86
N SER A 49 -3.10 -16.53 9.56
CA SER A 49 -2.38 -15.41 10.14
C SER A 49 -0.88 -15.65 10.04
N VAL A 50 -0.13 -14.61 9.68
CA VAL A 50 1.34 -14.62 9.54
C VAL A 50 1.93 -13.38 10.18
N GLU A 51 3.24 -13.37 10.41
CA GLU A 51 4.00 -12.22 10.91
C GLU A 51 4.93 -11.71 9.82
N LEU A 52 4.86 -10.41 9.53
CA LEU A 52 5.77 -9.66 8.70
C LEU A 52 6.81 -8.96 9.59
N PRO A 53 7.94 -8.49 9.02
CA PRO A 53 9.07 -8.02 9.84
C PRO A 53 8.81 -6.75 10.66
N ASP A 54 7.75 -6.00 10.36
CA ASP A 54 7.42 -4.73 11.03
C ASP A 54 5.95 -4.37 10.79
N ARG A 55 5.52 -3.21 11.30
CA ARG A 55 4.18 -2.66 11.10
C ARG A 55 3.74 -2.74 9.63
N VAL A 56 2.55 -3.28 9.41
CA VAL A 56 1.94 -3.32 8.08
C VAL A 56 1.44 -1.92 7.71
N GLY A 57 2.00 -1.32 6.68
CA GLY A 57 1.66 0.04 6.23
C GLY A 57 0.46 0.08 5.29
N SER A 58 0.45 -0.81 4.32
CA SER A 58 -0.56 -0.88 3.26
C SER A 58 -0.75 -2.31 2.78
N ILE A 59 -1.94 -2.61 2.25
CA ILE A 59 -2.31 -3.92 1.71
C ILE A 59 -3.01 -3.72 0.37
N ALA A 60 -2.61 -4.50 -0.63
CA ALA A 60 -3.34 -4.70 -1.87
C ALA A 60 -3.51 -6.21 -2.14
N ALA A 61 -4.55 -6.58 -2.86
CA ALA A 61 -4.74 -7.97 -3.25
C ALA A 61 -5.38 -8.06 -4.64
N ASN A 62 -5.04 -9.14 -5.35
CA ASN A 62 -5.67 -9.53 -6.60
C ASN A 62 -5.76 -11.06 -6.65
N GLU A 63 -6.16 -11.62 -7.79
CA GLU A 63 -6.25 -13.06 -8.00
C GLU A 63 -4.91 -13.81 -7.84
N ASN A 64 -3.77 -13.11 -8.00
CA ASN A 64 -2.43 -13.71 -7.97
C ASN A 64 -1.80 -13.70 -6.56
N GLY A 65 -2.29 -12.87 -5.64
CA GLY A 65 -1.72 -12.80 -4.31
C GLY A 65 -2.18 -11.61 -3.47
N ILE A 66 -1.60 -11.55 -2.28
CA ILE A 66 -1.73 -10.41 -1.35
C ILE A 66 -0.36 -9.75 -1.27
N TYR A 67 -0.34 -8.44 -1.38
CA TYR A 67 0.86 -7.62 -1.33
C TYR A 67 0.75 -6.68 -0.14
N ALA A 68 1.80 -6.62 0.66
CA ALA A 68 1.81 -5.80 1.87
C ALA A 68 3.15 -5.07 2.02
N THR A 69 3.09 -3.79 2.35
CA THR A 69 4.25 -3.05 2.84
C THR A 69 4.39 -3.26 4.34
N ALA A 70 5.62 -3.55 4.80
CA ALA A 70 5.91 -3.72 6.22
C ALA A 70 7.34 -3.26 6.54
N GLY A 71 7.47 -2.20 7.34
CA GLY A 71 8.75 -1.58 7.65
C GLY A 71 9.47 -1.11 6.39
N LEU A 72 10.57 -1.77 6.02
CA LEU A 72 11.38 -1.46 4.83
C LEU A 72 11.11 -2.42 3.66
N HIS A 73 10.06 -3.25 3.73
CA HIS A 73 9.87 -4.34 2.79
C HIS A 73 8.50 -4.28 2.10
N LEU A 74 8.49 -4.66 0.83
CA LEU A 74 7.33 -5.12 0.11
C LEU A 74 7.32 -6.65 0.11
N SER A 75 6.23 -7.25 0.55
CA SER A 75 6.05 -8.70 0.62
C SER A 75 4.87 -9.13 -0.22
N ALA A 76 5.02 -10.21 -0.97
CA ALA A 76 3.92 -10.90 -1.65
C ALA A 76 3.64 -12.24 -0.96
N LEU A 77 2.36 -12.50 -0.70
CA LEU A 77 1.89 -13.67 0.01
C LEU A 77 0.85 -14.43 -0.81
N ASN A 78 0.87 -15.74 -0.66
CA ASN A 78 -0.16 -16.59 -1.24
C ASN A 78 -1.52 -16.28 -0.58
N SER A 79 -2.53 -16.01 -1.41
CA SER A 79 -3.86 -15.60 -0.94
C SER A 79 -4.62 -16.68 -0.15
N GLU A 80 -4.30 -17.97 -0.36
CA GLU A 80 -5.02 -19.09 0.26
C GLU A 80 -4.49 -19.43 1.64
N ASN A 81 -3.17 -19.33 1.86
CA ASN A 81 -2.52 -19.83 3.06
C ASN A 81 -1.57 -18.84 3.76
N GLY A 82 -1.39 -17.64 3.20
CA GLY A 82 -0.50 -16.61 3.75
C GLY A 82 1.01 -16.90 3.59
N ALA A 83 1.40 -17.95 2.87
CA ALA A 83 2.80 -18.26 2.69
C ALA A 83 3.53 -17.14 1.90
N LEU A 84 4.71 -16.75 2.38
CA LEU A 84 5.54 -15.77 1.68
C LEU A 84 5.96 -16.33 0.32
N MET A 85 5.64 -15.62 -0.74
CA MET A 85 6.03 -15.94 -2.12
C MET A 85 7.36 -15.27 -2.47
N TRP A 86 7.45 -13.97 -2.23
CA TRP A 86 8.67 -13.19 -2.37
C TRP A 86 8.64 -11.95 -1.46
N GLN A 87 9.80 -11.40 -1.22
CA GLN A 87 9.97 -10.16 -0.46
C GLN A 87 11.09 -9.34 -1.06
N HIS A 88 10.89 -8.04 -1.15
CA HIS A 88 11.87 -7.10 -1.68
C HIS A 88 12.11 -5.95 -0.69
N PRO A 89 13.37 -5.63 -0.33
CA PRO A 89 13.67 -4.45 0.45
C PRO A 89 13.49 -3.20 -0.42
N LEU A 90 12.88 -2.16 0.14
CA LEU A 90 12.75 -0.85 -0.48
C LEU A 90 13.69 0.15 0.21
N GLU A 91 14.00 1.26 -0.44
CA GLU A 91 14.78 2.33 0.16
C GLU A 91 13.88 3.20 1.06
N GLY A 92 14.21 3.28 2.33
CA GLY A 92 13.39 3.96 3.34
C GLY A 92 12.17 3.15 3.76
N SER A 93 11.18 3.78 4.36
CA SER A 93 9.93 3.11 4.75
C SER A 93 9.12 2.71 3.53
N ALA A 94 8.65 1.47 3.51
CA ALA A 94 7.68 0.98 2.53
C ALA A 94 6.29 1.51 2.91
N ASP A 95 5.73 2.42 2.10
CA ASP A 95 4.55 3.18 2.49
C ASP A 95 3.25 2.57 1.92
N ILE A 96 3.07 2.58 0.61
CA ILE A 96 1.82 2.22 -0.06
C ILE A 96 2.09 1.12 -1.09
N VAL A 97 1.11 0.24 -1.29
CA VAL A 97 1.13 -0.76 -2.37
C VAL A 97 -0.21 -0.78 -3.10
N THR A 98 -0.17 -0.97 -4.41
CA THR A 98 -1.33 -1.25 -5.25
C THR A 98 -0.99 -2.24 -6.37
N THR A 99 -2.00 -2.78 -7.03
CA THR A 99 -1.82 -3.69 -8.18
C THR A 99 -2.66 -3.21 -9.35
N VAL A 100 -2.05 -3.13 -10.54
CA VAL A 100 -2.69 -2.70 -11.78
C VAL A 100 -2.16 -3.54 -12.93
N ASP A 101 -3.04 -4.08 -13.76
CA ASP A 101 -2.71 -4.81 -15.00
C ASP A 101 -1.64 -5.90 -14.82
N GLY A 102 -1.70 -6.64 -13.72
CA GLY A 102 -0.74 -7.72 -13.44
C GLY A 102 0.63 -7.24 -12.98
N LEU A 103 0.77 -5.97 -12.61
CA LEU A 103 1.97 -5.39 -12.01
C LEU A 103 1.70 -4.98 -10.56
N VAL A 104 2.76 -4.94 -9.76
CA VAL A 104 2.74 -4.51 -8.37
C VAL A 104 3.51 -3.21 -8.25
N TYR A 105 2.86 -2.18 -7.72
CA TYR A 105 3.46 -0.88 -7.50
C TYR A 105 3.55 -0.57 -6.02
N ALA A 106 4.69 -0.05 -5.58
CA ALA A 106 4.87 0.38 -4.21
C ALA A 106 5.54 1.75 -4.15
N THR A 107 5.28 2.47 -3.07
CA THR A 107 6.01 3.70 -2.75
C THR A 107 6.86 3.51 -1.51
N SER A 108 7.98 4.24 -1.46
CA SER A 108 8.82 4.32 -0.28
C SER A 108 9.31 5.74 -0.04
N SER A 109 9.67 6.04 1.21
CA SER A 109 10.12 7.39 1.60
C SER A 109 11.22 7.32 2.63
N VAL A 110 12.22 8.19 2.47
CA VAL A 110 13.35 8.34 3.40
C VAL A 110 13.12 9.58 4.26
N TYR A 111 12.96 9.37 5.57
CA TYR A 111 12.83 10.45 6.54
C TYR A 111 14.21 10.84 7.08
N ASP A 112 14.52 12.13 7.05
CA ASP A 112 15.73 12.69 7.61
C ASP A 112 15.42 13.40 8.95
N ILE A 113 16.02 12.89 10.02
CA ILE A 113 15.82 13.42 11.37
C ILE A 113 16.40 14.85 11.51
N GLU A 114 17.50 15.15 10.83
CA GLU A 114 18.16 16.45 10.93
C GLU A 114 17.30 17.56 10.27
N HIS A 115 16.68 17.24 9.14
CA HIS A 115 15.78 18.15 8.42
C HIS A 115 14.34 18.09 8.93
N ASN A 116 14.01 17.07 9.74
CA ASN A 116 12.66 16.78 10.23
C ASN A 116 11.63 16.72 9.10
N ASP A 117 12.02 16.13 7.96
CA ASP A 117 11.20 16.00 6.74
C ASP A 117 11.63 14.80 5.91
N PHE A 118 10.81 14.43 4.94
CA PHE A 118 11.16 13.43 3.95
C PHE A 118 12.04 14.07 2.87
N ILE A 119 13.20 13.47 2.62
CA ILE A 119 14.22 14.03 1.71
C ILE A 119 14.28 13.32 0.37
N ASP A 120 13.78 12.10 0.31
CA ASP A 120 13.74 11.30 -0.91
C ASP A 120 12.57 10.33 -0.83
N SER A 121 12.03 9.99 -1.97
CA SER A 121 10.95 9.02 -2.11
C SER A 121 11.09 8.30 -3.44
N ALA A 122 10.48 7.13 -3.55
CA ALA A 122 10.49 6.39 -4.79
C ALA A 122 9.16 5.70 -5.05
N ILE A 123 8.82 5.53 -6.32
CA ILE A 123 7.83 4.57 -6.79
C ILE A 123 8.54 3.41 -7.48
N TRP A 124 8.11 2.23 -7.16
CA TRP A 124 8.66 0.94 -7.58
C TRP A 124 7.65 0.17 -8.38
N CYS A 125 8.09 -0.55 -9.40
CA CYS A 125 7.25 -1.48 -10.16
C CYS A 125 7.90 -2.86 -10.21
N PHE A 126 7.09 -3.87 -9.93
CA PHE A 126 7.49 -5.28 -9.94
C PHE A 126 6.52 -6.09 -10.81
N ASP A 127 7.01 -7.18 -11.38
CA ASP A 127 6.15 -8.22 -11.91
C ASP A 127 5.58 -9.10 -10.78
N LEU A 128 4.66 -9.98 -11.11
CA LEU A 128 4.03 -10.87 -10.12
C LEU A 128 5.00 -11.89 -9.50
N ALA A 129 6.14 -12.16 -10.16
CA ALA A 129 7.19 -13.02 -9.66
C ALA A 129 8.16 -12.30 -8.70
N GLY A 130 8.00 -10.98 -8.52
CA GLY A 130 8.83 -10.16 -7.64
C GLY A 130 10.08 -9.60 -8.32
N SER A 131 10.19 -9.69 -9.67
CA SER A 131 11.28 -9.05 -10.39
C SER A 131 11.01 -7.55 -10.46
N GLN A 132 11.94 -6.73 -9.98
CA GLN A 132 11.87 -5.29 -10.14
C GLN A 132 12.02 -4.91 -11.63
N LEU A 133 11.00 -4.26 -12.16
CA LEU A 133 11.00 -3.80 -13.55
C LEU A 133 11.64 -2.41 -13.67
N TRP A 134 11.30 -1.51 -12.75
CA TRP A 134 11.88 -0.18 -12.67
C TRP A 134 11.66 0.43 -11.27
N VAL A 135 12.43 1.50 -10.99
CA VAL A 135 12.26 2.40 -9.85
C VAL A 135 12.43 3.83 -10.33
N LYS A 136 11.64 4.76 -9.80
CA LYS A 136 11.73 6.20 -10.05
C LYS A 136 11.78 6.95 -8.73
N HIS A 137 12.88 7.66 -8.54
CA HIS A 137 13.08 8.55 -7.40
C HIS A 137 12.42 9.90 -7.65
N MET A 138 11.91 10.49 -6.60
CA MET A 138 11.29 11.81 -6.60
C MET A 138 11.51 12.50 -5.25
N PRO A 139 11.68 13.83 -5.25
CA PRO A 139 11.83 14.56 -3.98
C PRO A 139 10.52 14.72 -3.22
N GLU A 140 9.36 14.53 -3.89
CA GLU A 140 8.05 14.63 -3.28
C GLU A 140 7.67 13.31 -2.61
N ARG A 141 7.13 13.37 -1.38
CA ARG A 141 6.54 12.19 -0.76
C ARG A 141 5.17 11.88 -1.37
N PRO A 142 4.95 10.66 -1.90
CA PRO A 142 3.63 10.18 -2.21
C PRO A 142 2.83 9.91 -0.92
N TRP A 143 1.65 10.51 -0.81
CA TRP A 143 0.70 10.28 0.27
C TRP A 143 -0.44 9.34 -0.14
N THR A 144 -0.70 9.25 -1.45
CA THR A 144 -1.66 8.32 -2.03
C THR A 144 -1.08 7.72 -3.30
N LEU A 145 -1.55 6.53 -3.63
CA LEU A 145 -1.26 5.82 -4.86
C LEU A 145 -2.54 5.11 -5.29
N ASP A 146 -3.15 5.59 -6.35
CA ASP A 146 -4.42 5.09 -6.86
C ASP A 146 -4.35 4.77 -8.34
N GLU A 147 -5.26 3.93 -8.79
CA GLU A 147 -5.45 3.59 -10.19
C GLU A 147 -6.75 4.17 -10.72
N LEU A 148 -6.73 4.73 -11.90
CA LEU A 148 -7.90 5.15 -12.65
C LEU A 148 -7.68 4.93 -14.15
N ASP A 149 -8.56 4.14 -14.78
CA ASP A 149 -8.52 3.84 -16.22
C ASP A 149 -7.15 3.29 -16.70
N GLY A 150 -6.52 2.41 -15.92
CA GLY A 150 -5.22 1.82 -16.21
C GLY A 150 -4.02 2.74 -15.99
N ASN A 151 -4.24 3.95 -15.45
CA ASN A 151 -3.17 4.88 -15.09
C ASN A 151 -3.01 4.96 -13.59
N LEU A 152 -1.75 5.12 -13.14
CA LEU A 152 -1.46 5.38 -11.74
C LEU A 152 -1.43 6.88 -11.47
N TYR A 153 -1.94 7.25 -10.30
CA TYR A 153 -1.92 8.62 -9.80
C TYR A 153 -1.33 8.68 -8.41
N LEU A 154 -0.43 9.62 -8.19
CA LEU A 154 0.17 9.93 -6.91
C LEU A 154 -0.37 11.25 -6.39
N GLY A 155 -0.86 11.26 -5.16
CA GLY A 155 -1.06 12.49 -4.42
C GLY A 155 0.24 12.88 -3.73
N LEU A 156 0.77 14.07 -4.02
CA LEU A 156 2.12 14.48 -3.65
C LEU A 156 2.14 15.48 -2.50
N GLY A 157 3.14 15.32 -1.63
CA GLY A 157 3.54 16.29 -0.63
C GLY A 157 4.54 17.32 -1.18
N ARG A 158 5.30 17.94 -0.26
CA ARG A 158 6.38 18.88 -0.61
C ARG A 158 7.49 18.18 -1.42
N PRO A 159 8.28 18.93 -2.22
CA PRO A 159 8.18 20.38 -2.48
C PRO A 159 7.14 20.75 -3.54
N LYS A 160 6.86 19.90 -4.55
CA LYS A 160 5.87 20.16 -5.60
C LYS A 160 4.57 19.42 -5.29
N MET A 161 3.78 20.02 -4.43
CA MET A 161 2.46 19.49 -4.07
C MET A 161 1.55 19.36 -5.30
N GLY A 162 0.61 18.43 -5.25
CA GLY A 162 -0.35 18.21 -6.32
C GLY A 162 -0.52 16.74 -6.66
N VAL A 163 -0.72 16.45 -7.93
CA VAL A 163 -0.92 15.11 -8.45
C VAL A 163 0.14 14.81 -9.52
N ALA A 164 0.67 13.60 -9.52
CA ALA A 164 1.44 13.08 -10.65
C ALA A 164 0.74 11.86 -11.24
N GLN A 165 0.75 11.76 -12.55
CA GLN A 165 0.39 10.56 -13.29
C GLN A 165 1.65 9.76 -13.59
N VAL A 166 1.58 8.44 -13.40
CA VAL A 166 2.71 7.54 -13.67
C VAL A 166 2.29 6.55 -14.76
N SER A 167 3.08 6.50 -15.83
CA SER A 167 2.87 5.51 -16.89
C SER A 167 3.34 4.11 -16.46
N SER A 168 2.90 3.08 -17.15
CA SER A 168 3.40 1.70 -16.95
C SER A 168 4.91 1.57 -17.19
N GLY A 169 5.52 2.46 -17.97
CA GLY A 169 6.96 2.55 -18.19
C GLY A 169 7.71 3.33 -17.11
N GLY A 170 7.02 3.89 -16.12
CA GLY A 170 7.60 4.67 -15.02
C GLY A 170 7.86 6.13 -15.35
N ASP A 171 7.28 6.68 -16.43
CA ASP A 171 7.34 8.11 -16.67
C ASP A 171 6.37 8.84 -15.75
N VAL A 172 6.86 9.87 -15.06
CA VAL A 172 6.11 10.66 -14.08
C VAL A 172 5.78 12.02 -14.68
N GLU A 173 4.49 12.31 -14.83
CA GLU A 173 4.01 13.60 -15.30
C GLU A 173 3.27 14.34 -14.18
N HIS A 174 3.82 15.48 -13.75
CA HIS A 174 3.16 16.32 -12.76
C HIS A 174 1.96 17.06 -13.34
N LYS A 175 0.83 16.96 -12.66
CA LYS A 175 -0.39 17.72 -12.96
C LYS A 175 -0.51 18.84 -11.94
N ALA A 176 -0.34 20.09 -12.38
CA ALA A 176 -0.55 21.24 -11.50
C ALA A 176 -1.99 21.30 -11.02
N LEU A 177 -2.18 21.51 -9.72
CA LEU A 177 -3.46 21.87 -9.14
C LEU A 177 -3.52 23.36 -8.88
N ASP A 178 -4.71 23.93 -8.87
CA ASP A 178 -4.93 25.36 -8.58
C ASP A 178 -4.66 25.73 -7.12
N SER A 179 -4.20 24.80 -6.30
CA SER A 179 -3.86 24.99 -4.89
C SER A 179 -2.46 24.49 -4.57
N ASN A 180 -1.76 25.17 -3.68
CA ASN A 180 -0.46 24.76 -3.14
C ASN A 180 -0.64 23.85 -1.91
N SER A 181 -1.52 22.86 -1.99
CA SER A 181 -1.79 21.94 -0.89
C SER A 181 -1.32 20.54 -1.24
N SER A 182 -0.79 19.82 -0.25
CA SER A 182 -0.51 18.40 -0.38
C SER A 182 -1.80 17.62 -0.62
N VAL A 183 -1.77 16.64 -1.49
CA VAL A 183 -2.87 15.68 -1.68
C VAL A 183 -2.60 14.49 -0.79
N THR A 184 -3.42 14.31 0.23
CA THR A 184 -3.23 13.30 1.29
C THR A 184 -4.27 12.18 1.26
N ALA A 185 -5.28 12.31 0.39
CA ALA A 185 -6.27 11.27 0.15
C ALA A 185 -6.84 11.39 -1.27
N SER A 186 -7.18 10.27 -1.85
CA SER A 186 -7.87 10.15 -3.14
C SER A 186 -8.99 9.11 -3.03
N VAL A 187 -10.03 9.28 -3.82
CA VAL A 187 -11.17 8.35 -3.87
C VAL A 187 -11.58 8.19 -5.33
N ASN A 188 -11.65 6.95 -5.78
CA ASN A 188 -12.22 6.59 -7.08
C ASN A 188 -13.73 6.32 -6.90
N PHE A 189 -14.56 6.84 -7.82
CA PHE A 189 -16.01 6.62 -7.85
C PHE A 189 -16.39 5.84 -9.09
#